data_8a6885b470a51a9b79bcccd0fc64e213
#
_entry.id   8a6885b470a51a9b79bcccd0fc64e213
#
_cell.length_a   1.000
_cell.length_b   1.000
_cell.length_c   1.000
_cell.angle_alpha   90.00
_cell.angle_beta   90.00
_cell.angle_gamma   90.00
#
_symmetry.space_group_name_H-M   'P 1'
#
loop_
_entity.id
_entity.type
_entity.pdbx_description
1 polymer ?
#
loop_
_entity_poly.entity_id
_entity_poly.type
_entity_poly.pdbx_seq_one_letter_code
_entity_poly.pdbx_strand_id
1 'polypeptide(L)'
;GISDSGIPWNTAFNSAINEWNEKTVFDFTALPMYRDPCVADGLNSVKFAIDLCGQKFNDAALAVTVLTYSRQQLGPDAIAETDVFIRETVPFDVYDGKGAQFGVAANAIDFRRTVLHELGHVIGLDHDDLQESIMQSKYSDIFSLQPDDIAGANKLYSGISNCNVKRLKFGRTADALRFPDCTVKDLTLGGRDESLIDLYSFTLSAPAQVDFAVNSEGLESVIIIADKDLNYIAIDSDTSTLCDAKLKTQLQTGSYFLMVNTFDNQVKEQCQLVGAYELIASYTSKTPVDLNNKGILNSNRSRSKFIGSITSNQGETYGNLF
;
A
#
# COMPACT_ATOMS: atom_id res chain seq x y z
N GLY A 1 -4.91 -16.27 23.71
CA GLY A 1 -4.34 -15.94 25.02
C GLY A 1 -4.63 -14.50 25.42
N ILE A 2 -4.39 -14.19 26.67
CA ILE A 2 -4.66 -12.91 27.30
C ILE A 2 -3.39 -12.50 28.05
N SER A 3 -3.01 -11.23 27.98
CA SER A 3 -1.91 -10.66 28.76
C SER A 3 -2.24 -10.57 30.26
N ASP A 4 -1.27 -10.29 31.09
CA ASP A 4 -1.45 -10.07 32.53
C ASP A 4 -2.36 -8.86 32.81
N SER A 5 -2.34 -7.85 31.95
CA SER A 5 -3.26 -6.71 31.98
C SER A 5 -4.70 -7.05 31.55
N GLY A 6 -4.98 -8.26 31.14
CA GLY A 6 -6.32 -8.72 30.72
C GLY A 6 -6.68 -8.40 29.28
N ILE A 7 -5.74 -7.94 28.46
CA ILE A 7 -5.97 -7.63 27.05
C ILE A 7 -5.61 -8.85 26.20
N PRO A 8 -6.51 -9.35 25.33
CA PRO A 8 -6.19 -10.44 24.41
C PRO A 8 -5.07 -10.04 23.43
N TRP A 9 -4.13 -10.96 23.19
CA TRP A 9 -3.02 -10.74 22.25
C TRP A 9 -3.52 -10.34 20.86
N ASN A 10 -4.59 -10.96 20.37
CA ASN A 10 -5.22 -10.61 19.10
C ASN A 10 -5.73 -9.17 19.06
N THR A 11 -6.24 -8.68 20.18
CA THR A 11 -6.71 -7.28 20.28
C THR A 11 -5.55 -6.30 20.13
N ALA A 12 -4.44 -6.56 20.82
CA ALA A 12 -3.23 -5.75 20.73
C ALA A 12 -2.61 -5.82 19.33
N PHE A 13 -2.57 -7.01 18.73
CA PHE A 13 -2.09 -7.21 17.37
C PHE A 13 -2.93 -6.44 16.35
N ASN A 14 -4.25 -6.57 16.41
CA ASN A 14 -5.16 -5.83 15.51
C ASN A 14 -5.07 -4.32 15.73
N SER A 15 -4.81 -3.87 16.95
CA SER A 15 -4.57 -2.44 17.22
C SER A 15 -3.31 -1.92 16.51
N ALA A 16 -2.23 -2.72 16.48
CA ALA A 16 -1.02 -2.36 15.73
C ALA A 16 -1.26 -2.35 14.22
N ILE A 17 -1.98 -3.34 13.69
CA ILE A 17 -2.42 -3.38 12.27
C ILE A 17 -3.24 -2.12 11.92
N ASN A 18 -4.22 -1.80 12.75
CA ASN A 18 -5.11 -0.66 12.47
C ASN A 18 -4.32 0.65 12.43
N GLU A 19 -3.30 0.81 13.27
CA GLU A 19 -2.49 2.02 13.25
C GLU A 19 -1.71 2.18 11.93
N TRP A 20 -1.13 1.10 11.40
CA TRP A 20 -0.50 1.13 10.08
C TRP A 20 -1.51 1.44 8.97
N ASN A 21 -2.68 0.80 9.00
CA ASN A 21 -3.74 0.99 8.02
C ASN A 21 -4.32 2.42 8.03
N GLU A 22 -4.43 3.03 9.21
CA GLU A 22 -4.99 4.38 9.34
C GLU A 22 -4.01 5.47 8.94
N LYS A 23 -2.71 5.25 9.21
CA LYS A 23 -1.70 6.29 9.05
C LYS A 23 -0.88 6.18 7.77
N THR A 24 -0.94 5.05 7.05
CA THR A 24 -0.15 4.83 5.84
C THR A 24 -1.00 4.41 4.64
N VAL A 25 -0.37 4.32 3.48
CA VAL A 25 -1.01 3.81 2.26
C VAL A 25 -1.04 2.28 2.21
N PHE A 26 -0.43 1.60 3.16
CA PHE A 26 -0.39 0.14 3.23
C PHE A 26 -1.58 -0.40 4.03
N ASP A 27 -2.24 -1.44 3.54
CA ASP A 27 -3.37 -2.11 4.21
C ASP A 27 -3.01 -3.53 4.62
N PHE A 28 -2.98 -3.78 5.91
CA PHE A 28 -2.95 -5.11 6.48
C PHE A 28 -4.37 -5.67 6.68
N THR A 29 -4.52 -6.98 6.53
CA THR A 29 -5.74 -7.70 6.91
C THR A 29 -5.38 -8.95 7.72
N ALA A 30 -5.81 -9.02 8.96
CA ALA A 30 -5.65 -10.22 9.80
C ALA A 30 -6.74 -11.25 9.48
N LEU A 31 -6.34 -12.50 9.26
CA LEU A 31 -7.25 -13.63 9.04
C LEU A 31 -7.02 -14.72 10.10
N PRO A 32 -8.07 -15.26 10.74
CA PRO A 32 -7.95 -16.23 11.83
C PRO A 32 -7.66 -17.65 11.30
N MET A 33 -6.47 -17.87 10.76
CA MET A 33 -6.01 -19.18 10.28
C MET A 33 -4.61 -19.50 10.86
N TYR A 34 -4.33 -20.77 11.09
CA TYR A 34 -2.98 -21.22 11.45
C TYR A 34 -2.13 -21.46 10.20
N ARG A 35 -0.90 -20.98 10.24
CA ARG A 35 0.19 -21.37 9.34
C ARG A 35 1.47 -21.59 10.14
N ASP A 36 2.31 -22.45 9.63
CA ASP A 36 3.62 -22.67 10.23
C ASP A 36 4.64 -21.71 9.58
N PRO A 37 5.18 -20.74 10.33
CA PRO A 37 6.16 -19.80 9.78
C PRO A 37 7.51 -20.46 9.43
N CYS A 38 7.64 -21.76 9.64
CA CYS A 38 8.83 -22.49 9.20
C CYS A 38 8.64 -23.16 7.83
N VAL A 39 7.52 -22.94 7.17
CA VAL A 39 7.24 -23.46 5.83
C VAL A 39 7.15 -22.28 4.88
N ALA A 40 8.05 -22.22 3.91
CA ALA A 40 7.98 -21.23 2.83
C ALA A 40 6.80 -21.60 1.91
N ASP A 41 5.63 -21.04 2.19
CA ASP A 41 4.38 -21.32 1.48
C ASP A 41 3.78 -20.10 0.77
N GLY A 42 4.50 -18.98 0.81
CA GLY A 42 4.07 -17.69 0.22
C GLY A 42 3.06 -16.96 1.08
N LEU A 43 2.89 -17.35 2.33
CA LEU A 43 1.91 -16.79 3.26
C LEU A 43 2.61 -16.19 4.47
N ASN A 44 2.30 -14.94 4.77
CA ASN A 44 2.85 -14.28 5.95
C ASN A 44 2.24 -14.85 7.23
N SER A 45 3.04 -15.04 8.26
CA SER A 45 2.58 -15.55 9.53
C SER A 45 3.17 -14.86 10.74
N VAL A 46 2.56 -15.07 11.92
CA VAL A 46 3.10 -14.61 13.20
C VAL A 46 2.86 -15.64 14.28
N LYS A 47 3.85 -15.90 15.11
CA LYS A 47 3.69 -16.77 16.29
C LYS A 47 4.59 -16.36 17.44
N PHE A 48 4.21 -16.78 18.66
CA PHE A 48 5.16 -16.92 19.76
C PHE A 48 6.05 -18.14 19.52
N ALA A 49 7.36 -17.99 19.68
CA ALA A 49 8.32 -19.02 19.38
C ALA A 49 9.48 -19.05 20.37
N ILE A 50 10.01 -20.24 20.63
CA ILE A 50 11.23 -20.44 21.43
C ILE A 50 12.49 -20.35 20.58
N ASP A 51 12.35 -20.55 19.28
CA ASP A 51 13.42 -20.46 18.29
C ASP A 51 12.89 -20.03 16.91
N LEU A 52 13.80 -19.78 15.99
CA LEU A 52 13.55 -19.40 14.59
C LEU A 52 13.71 -20.65 13.70
N CYS A 53 12.74 -21.57 13.76
CA CYS A 53 12.79 -22.84 12.98
C CYS A 53 14.05 -23.66 13.25
N GLY A 54 14.41 -23.80 14.52
CA GLY A 54 15.60 -24.51 14.98
C GLY A 54 16.86 -23.64 15.15
N GLN A 55 16.79 -22.35 14.78
CA GLN A 55 17.84 -21.38 15.04
C GLN A 55 17.51 -20.56 16.29
N LYS A 56 18.52 -20.25 17.10
CA LYS A 56 18.30 -19.46 18.31
C LYS A 56 18.05 -17.99 17.99
N PHE A 57 17.18 -17.37 18.76
CA PHE A 57 17.12 -15.89 18.78
C PHE A 57 18.47 -15.32 19.21
N ASN A 58 18.81 -14.14 18.67
CA ASN A 58 19.84 -13.30 19.28
C ASN A 58 19.41 -12.94 20.70
N ASP A 59 20.35 -12.89 21.64
CA ASP A 59 20.05 -12.69 23.08
C ASP A 59 19.28 -11.37 23.34
N ALA A 60 19.50 -10.35 22.54
CA ALA A 60 18.82 -9.06 22.66
C ALA A 60 17.49 -8.96 21.90
N ALA A 61 17.17 -9.93 21.04
CA ALA A 61 15.96 -9.84 20.23
C ALA A 61 14.69 -10.13 21.02
N LEU A 62 13.71 -9.25 20.92
CA LEU A 62 12.35 -9.39 21.46
C LEU A 62 11.46 -10.18 20.50
N ALA A 63 11.63 -9.90 19.23
CA ALA A 63 10.99 -10.56 18.09
C ALA A 63 11.93 -10.55 16.89
N VAL A 64 11.57 -11.24 15.82
CA VAL A 64 12.32 -11.26 14.56
C VAL A 64 11.33 -11.41 13.42
N THR A 65 11.44 -10.56 12.42
CA THR A 65 10.75 -10.70 11.13
C THR A 65 11.71 -11.31 10.09
N VAL A 66 11.33 -12.43 9.53
CA VAL A 66 12.04 -13.11 8.45
C VAL A 66 11.40 -12.73 7.13
N LEU A 67 12.18 -12.21 6.18
CA LEU A 67 11.70 -11.82 4.86
C LEU A 67 12.20 -12.80 3.81
N THR A 68 11.29 -13.30 3.00
CA THR A 68 11.59 -14.10 1.81
C THR A 68 11.34 -13.24 0.57
N TYR A 69 12.31 -13.17 -0.33
CA TYR A 69 12.24 -12.35 -1.52
C TYR A 69 12.02 -13.19 -2.77
N SER A 70 11.17 -12.71 -3.68
CA SER A 70 11.08 -13.19 -5.05
C SER A 70 11.93 -12.31 -5.95
N ARG A 71 12.81 -12.96 -6.72
CA ARG A 71 13.63 -12.23 -7.69
C ARG A 71 12.79 -11.77 -8.88
N GLN A 72 12.76 -10.49 -9.14
CA GLN A 72 12.12 -9.91 -10.31
C GLN A 72 13.10 -9.87 -11.48
N GLN A 73 12.63 -10.12 -12.71
CA GLN A 73 13.46 -10.00 -13.91
C GLN A 73 13.80 -8.54 -14.27
N LEU A 74 12.90 -7.64 -13.92
CA LEU A 74 13.02 -6.20 -14.11
C LEU A 74 12.55 -5.49 -12.83
N GLY A 75 13.45 -4.77 -12.16
CA GLY A 75 13.16 -4.03 -10.93
C GLY A 75 13.79 -4.65 -9.67
N PRO A 76 13.55 -4.07 -8.51
CA PRO A 76 14.01 -4.60 -7.23
C PRO A 76 13.32 -5.91 -6.89
N ASP A 77 13.99 -6.76 -6.11
CA ASP A 77 13.37 -7.96 -5.57
C ASP A 77 12.14 -7.60 -4.72
N ALA A 78 11.06 -8.35 -4.89
CA ALA A 78 9.83 -8.13 -4.14
C ALA A 78 9.77 -9.03 -2.90
N ILE A 79 9.22 -8.53 -1.81
CA ILE A 79 8.92 -9.34 -0.63
C ILE A 79 7.80 -10.32 -1.03
N ALA A 80 8.09 -11.61 -0.97
CA ALA A 80 7.17 -12.69 -1.33
C ALA A 80 6.45 -13.24 -0.11
N GLU A 81 7.12 -13.26 1.04
CA GLU A 81 6.61 -13.82 2.29
C GLU A 81 7.32 -13.16 3.47
N THR A 82 6.62 -13.01 4.58
CA THR A 82 7.18 -12.50 5.82
C THR A 82 6.64 -13.27 7.01
N ASP A 83 7.54 -13.71 7.89
CA ASP A 83 7.18 -14.45 9.09
C ASP A 83 7.70 -13.74 10.33
N VAL A 84 6.80 -13.47 11.27
CA VAL A 84 7.11 -12.77 12.51
C VAL A 84 7.17 -13.78 13.67
N PHE A 85 8.33 -13.87 14.29
CA PHE A 85 8.57 -14.70 15.46
C PHE A 85 8.66 -13.83 16.69
N ILE A 86 7.67 -13.91 17.58
CA ILE A 86 7.67 -13.23 18.89
C ILE A 86 8.35 -14.16 19.90
N ARG A 87 9.41 -13.70 20.55
CA ARG A 87 10.18 -14.55 21.46
C ARG A 87 9.37 -14.91 22.71
N GLU A 88 8.98 -16.16 22.85
CA GLU A 88 8.10 -16.63 23.93
C GLU A 88 8.68 -16.48 25.35
N THR A 89 10.00 -16.45 25.46
CA THR A 89 10.69 -16.31 26.77
C THR A 89 10.75 -14.88 27.30
N VAL A 90 10.31 -13.88 26.51
CA VAL A 90 10.21 -12.50 26.91
C VAL A 90 8.91 -12.30 27.69
N PRO A 91 8.94 -11.66 28.86
CA PRO A 91 7.73 -11.33 29.60
C PRO A 91 7.00 -10.16 28.91
N PHE A 92 6.07 -10.50 28.01
CA PHE A 92 5.22 -9.51 27.37
C PHE A 92 3.97 -9.21 28.18
N ASP A 93 3.53 -7.95 28.12
CA ASP A 93 2.21 -7.50 28.53
C ASP A 93 1.67 -6.47 27.52
N VAL A 94 0.48 -5.96 27.69
CA VAL A 94 -0.11 -4.90 26.87
C VAL A 94 -0.41 -3.69 27.73
N TYR A 95 0.21 -2.55 27.41
CA TYR A 95 -0.02 -1.31 28.10
C TYR A 95 0.12 -0.11 27.16
N ASP A 96 -0.62 0.95 27.48
CA ASP A 96 -0.56 2.20 26.72
C ASP A 96 0.41 3.19 27.38
N GLY A 97 1.20 3.87 26.57
CA GLY A 97 2.01 5.00 27.02
C GLY A 97 3.45 4.64 27.37
N LYS A 98 4.10 5.56 28.09
CA LYS A 98 5.52 5.48 28.42
C LYS A 98 5.76 4.59 29.64
N GLY A 99 6.46 3.48 29.41
CA GLY A 99 6.91 2.59 30.47
C GLY A 99 5.83 1.75 31.14
N ALA A 100 6.25 0.85 32.02
CA ALA A 100 5.35 0.00 32.79
C ALA A 100 4.50 0.87 33.76
N GLN A 101 3.20 0.91 33.53
CA GLN A 101 2.24 1.59 34.40
C GLN A 101 1.80 0.68 35.57
N PHE A 102 1.06 1.24 36.54
CA PHE A 102 0.53 0.49 37.68
C PHE A 102 -0.24 -0.76 37.24
N GLY A 103 0.20 -1.94 37.72
CA GLY A 103 -0.43 -3.22 37.42
C GLY A 103 0.28 -4.06 36.36
N VAL A 104 1.22 -3.49 35.62
CA VAL A 104 2.10 -4.23 34.70
C VAL A 104 3.28 -4.78 35.48
N ALA A 105 3.68 -6.04 35.18
CA ALA A 105 4.86 -6.64 35.83
C ALA A 105 6.10 -5.76 35.58
N ALA A 106 6.87 -5.51 36.62
CA ALA A 106 8.13 -4.79 36.47
C ALA A 106 9.02 -5.55 35.47
N ASN A 107 9.47 -4.89 34.44
CA ASN A 107 10.23 -5.40 33.28
C ASN A 107 9.40 -6.09 32.19
N ALA A 108 8.08 -6.04 32.18
CA ALA A 108 7.31 -6.50 31.03
C ALA A 108 7.55 -5.58 29.81
N ILE A 109 7.66 -6.21 28.65
CA ILE A 109 7.77 -5.53 27.36
C ILE A 109 6.37 -5.34 26.79
N ASP A 110 6.09 -4.17 26.22
CA ASP A 110 4.80 -3.96 25.54
C ASP A 110 4.74 -4.74 24.23
N PHE A 111 3.85 -5.73 24.20
CA PHE A 111 3.60 -6.57 23.03
C PHE A 111 3.13 -5.77 21.84
N ARG A 112 2.18 -4.84 22.03
CA ARG A 112 1.64 -4.03 20.93
C ARG A 112 2.73 -3.21 20.25
N ARG A 113 3.60 -2.58 21.02
CA ARG A 113 4.75 -1.81 20.53
C ARG A 113 5.72 -2.69 19.74
N THR A 114 6.03 -3.88 20.26
CA THR A 114 6.89 -4.85 19.57
C THR A 114 6.27 -5.26 18.24
N VAL A 115 4.98 -5.60 18.22
CA VAL A 115 4.28 -5.95 16.98
C VAL A 115 4.24 -4.76 16.01
N LEU A 116 4.01 -3.55 16.49
CA LEU A 116 3.99 -2.35 15.65
C LEU A 116 5.34 -2.15 14.93
N HIS A 117 6.46 -2.42 15.62
CA HIS A 117 7.81 -2.42 15.06
C HIS A 117 7.99 -3.55 14.02
N GLU A 118 7.65 -4.79 14.38
CA GLU A 118 7.80 -5.93 13.46
C GLU A 118 6.96 -5.78 12.18
N LEU A 119 5.77 -5.19 12.28
CA LEU A 119 4.95 -4.87 11.10
C LEU A 119 5.63 -3.87 10.17
N GLY A 120 6.50 -2.99 10.67
CA GLY A 120 7.37 -2.15 9.85
C GLY A 120 8.36 -2.99 9.03
N HIS A 121 8.98 -4.01 9.62
CA HIS A 121 9.84 -4.95 8.89
C HIS A 121 9.04 -5.76 7.86
N VAL A 122 7.81 -6.18 8.19
CA VAL A 122 6.91 -6.89 7.26
C VAL A 122 6.68 -6.11 5.97
N ILE A 123 6.64 -4.78 6.05
CA ILE A 123 6.49 -3.91 4.88
C ILE A 123 7.85 -3.45 4.30
N GLY A 124 8.96 -3.99 4.78
CA GLY A 124 10.29 -3.73 4.23
C GLY A 124 11.00 -2.48 4.78
N LEU A 125 10.54 -1.92 5.89
CA LEU A 125 11.31 -0.90 6.60
C LEU A 125 12.46 -1.54 7.36
N ASP A 126 13.59 -0.91 7.31
CA ASP A 126 14.77 -1.25 8.13
C ASP A 126 14.79 -0.40 9.41
N HIS A 127 15.76 -0.66 10.30
CA HIS A 127 15.94 0.17 11.49
C HIS A 127 16.36 1.60 11.15
N ASP A 128 15.78 2.59 11.82
CA ASP A 128 16.26 3.96 11.82
C ASP A 128 16.53 4.44 13.27
N ASP A 129 17.81 4.55 13.60
CA ASP A 129 18.28 5.06 14.90
C ASP A 129 18.60 6.57 14.86
N LEU A 130 18.40 7.23 13.71
CA LEU A 130 18.72 8.66 13.56
C LEU A 130 17.52 9.57 13.83
N GLN A 131 16.31 9.02 13.70
CA GLN A 131 15.06 9.75 13.90
C GLN A 131 14.26 9.19 15.08
N GLU A 132 13.29 9.96 15.57
CA GLU A 132 12.21 9.38 16.40
C GLU A 132 11.37 8.48 15.52
N SER A 133 11.43 7.17 15.73
CA SER A 133 10.82 6.14 14.90
C SER A 133 10.44 4.94 15.76
N ILE A 134 9.32 4.28 15.43
CA ILE A 134 9.03 2.96 15.99
C ILE A 134 10.07 1.93 15.51
N MET A 135 10.72 2.20 14.38
CA MET A 135 11.76 1.34 13.80
C MET A 135 13.15 1.50 14.40
N GLN A 136 13.28 2.12 15.59
CA GLN A 136 14.56 2.13 16.28
C GLN A 136 15.01 0.69 16.63
N SER A 137 16.32 0.40 16.47
CA SER A 137 16.90 -0.92 16.77
C SER A 137 16.84 -1.29 18.26
N LYS A 138 16.60 -0.30 19.11
CA LYS A 138 16.47 -0.47 20.56
C LYS A 138 15.05 -0.16 21.01
N TYR A 139 14.51 -1.02 21.86
CA TYR A 139 13.24 -0.77 22.50
C TYR A 139 13.26 0.57 23.24
N SER A 140 12.29 1.43 22.96
CA SER A 140 12.21 2.81 23.48
C SER A 140 10.81 3.11 24.01
N ASP A 141 10.59 4.34 24.49
CA ASP A 141 9.28 4.83 24.94
C ASP A 141 8.32 5.21 23.78
N ILE A 142 8.77 5.07 22.53
CA ILE A 142 7.92 5.30 21.35
C ILE A 142 6.94 4.15 21.22
N PHE A 143 5.65 4.44 21.26
CA PHE A 143 4.57 3.45 21.26
C PHE A 143 3.54 3.66 20.13
N SER A 144 3.84 4.56 19.20
CA SER A 144 3.02 4.86 18.02
C SER A 144 3.90 5.19 16.83
N LEU A 145 3.35 5.07 15.61
CA LEU A 145 4.05 5.45 14.39
C LEU A 145 4.40 6.93 14.41
N GLN A 146 5.63 7.21 14.07
CA GLN A 146 6.19 8.55 13.95
C GLN A 146 6.14 9.02 12.48
N PRO A 147 6.36 10.31 12.21
CA PRO A 147 6.35 10.83 10.83
C PRO A 147 7.32 10.11 9.89
N ASP A 148 8.47 9.66 10.41
CA ASP A 148 9.47 8.95 9.63
C ASP A 148 9.00 7.56 9.21
N ASP A 149 8.40 6.80 10.11
CA ASP A 149 7.80 5.48 9.82
C ASP A 149 6.74 5.58 8.72
N ILE A 150 5.87 6.59 8.84
CA ILE A 150 4.79 6.85 7.87
C ILE A 150 5.36 7.26 6.52
N ALA A 151 6.38 8.13 6.51
CA ALA A 151 7.03 8.56 5.27
C ALA A 151 7.74 7.41 4.58
N GLY A 152 8.44 6.55 5.34
CA GLY A 152 9.09 5.34 4.83
C GLY A 152 8.12 4.38 4.18
N ALA A 153 7.03 4.02 4.88
CA ALA A 153 5.98 3.15 4.34
C ALA A 153 5.33 3.75 3.09
N ASN A 154 4.99 5.03 3.14
CA ASN A 154 4.40 5.71 2.00
C ASN A 154 5.37 5.78 0.82
N LYS A 155 6.65 5.94 1.03
CA LYS A 155 7.68 5.94 -0.02
C LYS A 155 7.81 4.57 -0.69
N LEU A 156 7.68 3.48 0.06
CA LEU A 156 7.78 2.12 -0.47
C LEU A 156 6.52 1.69 -1.24
N TYR A 157 5.34 2.12 -0.77
CA TYR A 157 4.07 1.55 -1.22
C TYR A 157 3.11 2.55 -1.86
N SER A 158 3.38 3.83 -1.81
CA SER A 158 2.66 4.73 -2.67
C SER A 158 3.31 4.74 -4.04
N GLY A 159 3.03 3.77 -4.87
CA GLY A 159 3.41 3.78 -6.30
C GLY A 159 2.87 5.01 -7.04
N ILE A 160 2.12 5.84 -6.35
CA ILE A 160 1.57 7.13 -6.78
C ILE A 160 2.00 8.21 -5.77
N SER A 161 3.14 8.06 -5.07
CA SER A 161 3.50 8.85 -3.89
C SER A 161 3.60 10.35 -4.14
N ASN A 162 3.83 10.75 -5.37
CA ASN A 162 3.92 12.16 -5.75
C ASN A 162 2.75 12.60 -6.63
N CYS A 163 1.85 11.66 -6.99
CA CYS A 163 0.76 11.95 -7.91
C CYS A 163 -0.53 12.30 -7.16
N ASN A 164 -1.06 13.47 -7.40
CA ASN A 164 -2.37 13.84 -6.92
C ASN A 164 -3.45 13.09 -7.71
N VAL A 165 -4.04 12.05 -7.11
CA VAL A 165 -5.15 11.32 -7.73
C VAL A 165 -6.43 12.10 -7.57
N LYS A 166 -6.91 12.65 -8.65
CA LYS A 166 -8.18 13.37 -8.73
C LYS A 166 -9.34 12.36 -8.85
N ARG A 167 -10.49 12.65 -8.27
CA ARG A 167 -11.69 11.84 -8.51
C ARG A 167 -12.28 12.22 -9.87
N LEU A 168 -12.44 11.24 -10.77
CA LEU A 168 -13.10 11.46 -12.06
C LEU A 168 -14.55 11.88 -11.85
N LYS A 169 -14.94 12.99 -12.46
CA LYS A 169 -16.32 13.40 -12.61
C LYS A 169 -16.76 13.09 -14.04
N PHE A 170 -17.83 12.32 -14.20
CA PHE A 170 -18.43 12.14 -15.51
C PHE A 170 -19.09 13.46 -15.93
N GLY A 171 -18.87 13.85 -17.17
CA GLY A 171 -19.19 15.17 -17.72
C GLY A 171 -17.93 15.86 -18.25
N ARG A 172 -17.84 17.16 -18.05
CA ARG A 172 -16.70 17.98 -18.50
C ARG A 172 -15.87 18.43 -17.29
N THR A 173 -14.55 18.32 -17.40
CA THR A 173 -13.59 18.77 -16.40
C THR A 173 -12.48 19.53 -17.10
N ALA A 174 -12.29 20.81 -16.75
CA ALA A 174 -11.14 21.59 -17.21
C ALA A 174 -9.95 21.33 -16.29
N ASP A 175 -8.79 21.05 -16.86
CA ASP A 175 -7.54 20.80 -16.14
C ASP A 175 -6.33 21.19 -17.01
N ALA A 176 -5.11 20.94 -16.54
CA ALA A 176 -3.91 21.25 -17.29
C ALA A 176 -2.75 20.36 -16.86
N LEU A 177 -1.99 19.83 -17.81
CA LEU A 177 -0.68 19.21 -17.56
C LEU A 177 0.37 20.32 -17.42
N ARG A 178 1.03 20.38 -16.28
CA ARG A 178 2.02 21.41 -15.94
C ARG A 178 2.93 20.98 -14.80
N PHE A 179 4.10 21.57 -14.69
CA PHE A 179 4.94 21.38 -13.50
C PHE A 179 4.27 22.01 -12.25
N PRO A 180 4.25 21.33 -11.07
CA PRO A 180 4.91 20.04 -10.76
C PRO A 180 3.94 18.84 -10.78
N ASP A 181 3.16 18.64 -11.83
CA ASP A 181 2.37 17.42 -11.95
C ASP A 181 3.28 16.19 -11.96
N CYS A 182 2.69 15.06 -11.69
CA CYS A 182 3.34 13.77 -11.65
C CYS A 182 3.87 13.35 -13.02
N THR A 183 4.84 12.48 -13.05
CA THR A 183 5.36 11.84 -14.26
C THR A 183 5.04 10.35 -14.30
N VAL A 184 5.11 9.73 -15.48
CA VAL A 184 4.97 8.28 -15.62
C VAL A 184 6.03 7.55 -14.79
N LYS A 185 7.24 8.09 -14.69
CA LYS A 185 8.32 7.57 -13.84
C LYS A 185 7.93 7.52 -12.35
N ASP A 186 7.12 8.48 -11.89
CA ASP A 186 6.64 8.50 -10.50
C ASP A 186 5.61 7.39 -10.22
N LEU A 187 4.93 6.88 -11.25
CA LEU A 187 4.00 5.76 -11.16
C LEU A 187 4.70 4.41 -11.25
N THR A 188 5.75 4.33 -12.05
CA THR A 188 6.48 3.09 -12.33
C THR A 188 7.82 3.14 -11.64
N LEU A 189 7.95 2.57 -10.46
CA LEU A 189 9.22 2.53 -9.72
C LEU A 189 10.35 2.04 -10.63
N GLY A 190 11.22 2.98 -11.08
CA GLY A 190 12.36 2.68 -11.97
C GLY A 190 12.14 2.90 -13.46
N GLY A 191 11.00 3.40 -13.90
CA GLY A 191 10.76 3.84 -15.27
C GLY A 191 11.66 5.01 -15.70
N ARG A 192 11.83 5.20 -17.01
CA ARG A 192 12.61 6.31 -17.60
C ARG A 192 11.74 7.39 -18.22
N ASP A 193 10.45 7.18 -18.25
CA ASP A 193 9.48 8.08 -18.86
C ASP A 193 9.16 9.24 -17.91
N GLU A 194 9.62 10.41 -18.22
CA GLU A 194 9.41 11.66 -17.46
C GLU A 194 8.24 12.51 -18.02
N SER A 195 7.43 11.94 -18.91
CA SER A 195 6.24 12.61 -19.40
C SER A 195 5.23 12.89 -18.28
N LEU A 196 4.64 14.07 -18.30
CA LEU A 196 3.68 14.52 -17.29
C LEU A 196 2.37 13.73 -17.38
N ILE A 197 1.72 13.55 -16.24
CA ILE A 197 0.51 12.78 -16.14
C ILE A 197 -0.46 13.37 -15.13
N ASP A 198 -1.71 13.52 -15.52
CA ASP A 198 -2.84 13.73 -14.62
C ASP A 198 -3.56 12.41 -14.38
N LEU A 199 -3.80 12.11 -13.13
CA LEU A 199 -4.34 10.83 -12.69
C LEU A 199 -5.74 11.00 -12.08
N TYR A 200 -6.71 10.30 -12.66
CA TYR A 200 -8.09 10.28 -12.18
C TYR A 200 -8.49 8.87 -11.78
N SER A 201 -9.21 8.74 -10.67
CA SER A 201 -9.78 7.46 -10.24
C SER A 201 -11.29 7.42 -10.40
N PHE A 202 -11.84 6.27 -10.78
CA PHE A 202 -13.27 6.02 -10.82
C PHE A 202 -13.61 4.56 -10.56
N THR A 203 -14.86 4.31 -10.19
CA THR A 203 -15.37 2.95 -9.93
C THR A 203 -16.67 2.75 -10.67
N LEU A 204 -16.81 1.57 -11.28
CA LEU A 204 -18.03 1.12 -11.93
C LEU A 204 -18.68 0.02 -11.08
N SER A 205 -19.92 0.22 -10.63
CA SER A 205 -20.69 -0.79 -9.91
C SER A 205 -21.35 -1.84 -10.83
N ALA A 206 -21.34 -1.60 -12.14
CA ALA A 206 -21.83 -2.50 -13.17
C ALA A 206 -20.98 -2.32 -14.44
N PRO A 207 -20.96 -3.35 -15.34
CA PRO A 207 -20.30 -3.22 -16.63
C PRO A 207 -20.84 -2.06 -17.45
N ALA A 208 -19.94 -1.27 -18.03
CA ALA A 208 -20.29 -0.10 -18.81
C ALA A 208 -19.35 0.12 -19.99
N GLN A 209 -19.87 0.66 -21.08
CA GLN A 209 -19.05 1.27 -22.09
C GLN A 209 -18.68 2.67 -21.63
N VAL A 210 -17.41 2.97 -21.54
CA VAL A 210 -16.88 4.31 -21.22
C VAL A 210 -16.36 4.98 -22.48
N ASP A 211 -16.49 6.30 -22.50
CA ASP A 211 -16.07 7.13 -23.63
C ASP A 211 -15.39 8.36 -23.06
N PHE A 212 -14.12 8.54 -23.35
CA PHE A 212 -13.28 9.63 -22.89
C PHE A 212 -12.72 10.41 -24.06
N ALA A 213 -12.68 11.72 -23.92
CA ALA A 213 -12.01 12.59 -24.86
C ALA A 213 -11.22 13.66 -24.10
N VAL A 214 -10.05 13.98 -24.58
CA VAL A 214 -9.24 15.13 -24.15
C VAL A 214 -9.19 16.10 -25.33
N ASN A 215 -9.76 17.27 -25.15
CA ASN A 215 -9.72 18.35 -26.12
C ASN A 215 -8.80 19.47 -25.61
N SER A 216 -7.91 19.96 -26.46
CA SER A 216 -6.94 20.98 -26.10
C SER A 216 -6.66 21.93 -27.28
N GLU A 217 -6.02 23.07 -27.00
CA GLU A 217 -5.53 24.00 -28.05
C GLU A 217 -4.10 23.63 -28.50
N GLY A 218 -3.66 22.35 -28.32
CA GLY A 218 -2.35 21.95 -28.80
C GLY A 218 -1.57 21.04 -27.87
N LEU A 219 -2.17 20.50 -26.81
CA LEU A 219 -1.54 19.51 -25.97
C LEU A 219 -1.48 18.15 -26.70
N GLU A 220 -0.29 17.57 -26.88
CA GLU A 220 -0.12 16.21 -27.39
C GLU A 220 -0.67 15.20 -26.36
N SER A 221 -1.96 14.96 -26.42
CA SER A 221 -2.64 14.18 -25.38
C SER A 221 -2.68 12.69 -25.70
N VAL A 222 -2.55 11.89 -24.63
CA VAL A 222 -2.74 10.45 -24.61
C VAL A 222 -3.71 10.11 -23.50
N ILE A 223 -4.67 9.22 -23.77
CA ILE A 223 -5.56 8.68 -22.76
C ILE A 223 -5.19 7.23 -22.49
N ILE A 224 -4.98 6.91 -21.22
CA ILE A 224 -4.68 5.56 -20.76
C ILE A 224 -5.71 5.15 -19.71
N ILE A 225 -6.23 3.92 -19.81
CA ILE A 225 -7.00 3.30 -18.75
C ILE A 225 -6.19 2.14 -18.16
N ALA A 226 -6.10 2.12 -16.85
CA ALA A 226 -5.48 1.05 -16.09
C ALA A 226 -6.43 0.51 -15.02
N ASP A 227 -6.19 -0.72 -14.58
CA ASP A 227 -6.86 -1.29 -13.42
C ASP A 227 -6.32 -0.71 -12.11
N LYS A 228 -6.85 -1.19 -10.99
CA LYS A 228 -6.42 -0.78 -9.65
C LYS A 228 -4.93 -1.07 -9.35
N ASP A 229 -4.31 -1.97 -10.10
CA ASP A 229 -2.91 -2.40 -9.94
C ASP A 229 -1.99 -1.77 -11.01
N LEU A 230 -2.50 -0.75 -11.73
CA LEU A 230 -1.84 -0.02 -12.82
C LEU A 230 -1.51 -0.88 -14.06
N ASN A 231 -2.15 -2.03 -14.23
CA ASN A 231 -2.04 -2.77 -15.48
C ASN A 231 -2.84 -2.06 -16.57
N TYR A 232 -2.23 -1.81 -17.70
CA TYR A 232 -2.87 -1.16 -18.84
C TYR A 232 -4.01 -2.01 -19.40
N ILE A 233 -5.18 -1.38 -19.55
CA ILE A 233 -6.37 -1.99 -20.16
C ILE A 233 -6.58 -1.47 -21.56
N ALA A 234 -6.46 -0.18 -21.75
CA ALA A 234 -6.63 0.49 -23.04
C ALA A 234 -5.83 1.78 -23.10
N ILE A 235 -5.36 2.11 -24.27
CA ILE A 235 -4.64 3.33 -24.57
C ILE A 235 -5.12 3.89 -25.90
N ASP A 236 -5.26 5.18 -25.99
CA ASP A 236 -5.41 5.90 -27.24
C ASP A 236 -4.52 7.12 -27.28
N SER A 237 -3.74 7.19 -28.34
CA SER A 237 -2.94 8.33 -28.72
C SER A 237 -3.45 8.78 -30.06
N ASP A 238 -4.06 9.95 -30.10
CA ASP A 238 -4.72 10.45 -31.31
C ASP A 238 -4.00 10.13 -32.62
N THR A 239 -4.74 9.51 -33.52
CA THR A 239 -4.26 9.21 -34.88
C THR A 239 -4.89 10.07 -35.96
N SER A 240 -5.88 10.92 -35.64
CA SER A 240 -6.72 11.56 -36.67
C SER A 240 -6.84 13.06 -36.60
N THR A 241 -6.68 13.66 -35.43
CA THR A 241 -6.73 15.11 -35.21
C THR A 241 -5.51 15.55 -34.42
N LEU A 242 -4.89 16.58 -34.78
CA LEU A 242 -3.52 16.99 -34.48
C LEU A 242 -2.99 16.77 -33.06
N CYS A 243 -3.79 16.89 -31.99
CA CYS A 243 -3.27 16.86 -30.61
C CYS A 243 -4.24 16.28 -29.58
N ASP A 244 -5.49 16.00 -29.95
CA ASP A 244 -6.54 15.51 -29.04
C ASP A 244 -6.58 14.00 -28.98
N ALA A 245 -6.97 13.41 -27.84
CA ALA A 245 -7.15 11.96 -27.69
C ALA A 245 -8.60 11.56 -27.43
N LYS A 246 -9.00 10.37 -27.90
CA LYS A 246 -10.34 9.80 -27.66
C LYS A 246 -10.25 8.32 -27.45
N LEU A 247 -10.75 7.85 -26.33
CA LEU A 247 -10.74 6.43 -25.98
C LEU A 247 -12.14 5.94 -25.64
N LYS A 248 -12.55 4.88 -26.32
CA LYS A 248 -13.82 4.20 -26.07
C LYS A 248 -13.60 2.72 -25.84
N THR A 249 -14.03 2.22 -24.69
CA THR A 249 -13.84 0.82 -24.33
C THR A 249 -14.95 0.29 -23.43
N GLN A 250 -15.07 -1.06 -23.37
CA GLN A 250 -15.99 -1.75 -22.46
C GLN A 250 -15.23 -2.14 -21.20
N LEU A 251 -15.71 -1.71 -20.03
CA LEU A 251 -15.15 -2.07 -18.75
C LEU A 251 -16.14 -2.91 -17.93
N GLN A 252 -15.59 -3.80 -17.10
CA GLN A 252 -16.35 -4.59 -16.15
C GLN A 252 -16.61 -3.81 -14.86
N THR A 253 -17.36 -4.40 -13.93
CA THR A 253 -17.44 -3.89 -12.55
C THR A 253 -16.05 -3.85 -11.94
N GLY A 254 -15.65 -2.73 -11.38
CA GLY A 254 -14.31 -2.58 -10.81
C GLY A 254 -13.91 -1.13 -10.63
N SER A 255 -12.69 -0.96 -10.17
CA SER A 255 -12.06 0.33 -9.94
C SER A 255 -10.92 0.53 -10.92
N TYR A 256 -10.80 1.75 -11.44
CA TYR A 256 -9.95 2.08 -12.56
C TYR A 256 -9.25 3.42 -12.37
N PHE A 257 -8.11 3.58 -13.03
CA PHE A 257 -7.49 4.85 -13.29
C PHE A 257 -7.69 5.27 -14.74
N LEU A 258 -7.97 6.54 -14.91
CA LEU A 258 -7.84 7.24 -16.17
C LEU A 258 -6.64 8.18 -16.05
N MET A 259 -5.76 8.11 -17.01
CA MET A 259 -4.56 8.93 -17.10
C MET A 259 -4.66 9.81 -18.33
N VAL A 260 -4.41 11.10 -18.15
CA VAL A 260 -4.14 12.04 -19.23
C VAL A 260 -2.65 12.30 -19.21
N ASN A 261 -1.98 11.97 -20.32
CA ASN A 261 -0.53 11.98 -20.44
C ASN A 261 -0.11 12.65 -21.76
N THR A 262 1.16 12.89 -21.93
CA THR A 262 1.78 13.32 -23.19
C THR A 262 2.88 12.34 -23.59
N PHE A 263 3.22 12.27 -24.88
CA PHE A 263 4.36 11.46 -25.32
C PHE A 263 5.71 12.12 -25.02
N ASP A 264 6.64 11.34 -24.47
CA ASP A 264 7.98 11.82 -24.13
C ASP A 264 8.89 12.08 -25.36
N ASN A 265 8.71 11.34 -26.46
CA ASN A 265 9.74 11.24 -27.49
C ASN A 265 9.27 11.50 -28.95
N GLN A 266 8.04 11.83 -29.19
CA GLN A 266 7.52 12.06 -30.53
C GLN A 266 6.49 13.17 -30.58
N VAL A 267 6.88 14.35 -30.12
CA VAL A 267 6.01 15.53 -30.24
C VAL A 267 5.82 15.83 -31.72
N LYS A 268 4.57 15.85 -32.18
CA LYS A 268 4.26 16.41 -33.49
C LYS A 268 4.61 17.89 -33.47
N GLU A 269 5.20 18.40 -34.55
CA GLU A 269 5.70 19.78 -34.65
C GLU A 269 4.67 20.87 -34.24
N GLN A 270 3.39 20.52 -34.16
CA GLN A 270 2.28 21.42 -33.86
C GLN A 270 1.71 21.25 -32.43
N CYS A 271 2.17 20.26 -31.67
CA CYS A 271 1.65 19.95 -30.34
C CYS A 271 2.67 20.27 -29.22
N GLN A 272 2.18 20.44 -28.00
CA GLN A 272 2.96 20.81 -26.83
C GLN A 272 2.87 19.72 -25.76
N LEU A 273 3.90 19.58 -24.93
CA LEU A 273 3.94 18.60 -23.83
C LEU A 273 3.25 19.12 -22.55
N VAL A 274 2.92 20.40 -22.49
CA VAL A 274 2.25 21.04 -21.36
C VAL A 274 1.14 21.93 -21.88
N GLY A 275 0.04 22.03 -21.16
CA GLY A 275 -1.06 22.91 -21.55
C GLY A 275 -2.38 22.55 -20.87
N ALA A 276 -3.33 23.47 -21.04
CA ALA A 276 -4.69 23.27 -20.58
C ALA A 276 -5.44 22.29 -21.50
N TYR A 277 -6.36 21.53 -20.92
CA TYR A 277 -7.25 20.63 -21.64
C TYR A 277 -8.64 20.55 -21.00
N GLU A 278 -9.62 20.08 -21.77
CA GLU A 278 -10.92 19.69 -21.29
C GLU A 278 -11.06 18.17 -21.41
N LEU A 279 -11.17 17.50 -20.27
CA LEU A 279 -11.51 16.07 -20.20
C LEU A 279 -13.04 15.92 -20.26
N ILE A 280 -13.54 15.18 -21.25
CA ILE A 280 -14.93 14.80 -21.40
C ILE A 280 -15.05 13.31 -21.10
N ALA A 281 -15.82 12.97 -20.07
CA ALA A 281 -16.03 11.61 -19.63
C ALA A 281 -17.52 11.26 -19.67
N SER A 282 -17.85 10.15 -20.33
CA SER A 282 -19.21 9.62 -20.37
C SER A 282 -19.23 8.10 -20.26
N TYR A 283 -20.38 7.54 -19.91
CA TYR A 283 -20.57 6.10 -19.91
C TYR A 283 -21.98 5.73 -20.37
N THR A 284 -22.11 4.51 -20.88
CA THR A 284 -23.39 3.89 -21.20
C THR A 284 -23.44 2.50 -20.58
N SER A 285 -24.47 2.21 -19.79
CA SER A 285 -24.68 0.93 -19.14
C SER A 285 -26.14 0.49 -19.28
N LYS A 286 -26.36 -0.84 -19.34
CA LYS A 286 -27.70 -1.41 -19.32
C LYS A 286 -28.35 -1.41 -17.95
N THR A 287 -27.54 -1.28 -16.90
CA THR A 287 -27.98 -1.20 -15.49
C THR A 287 -27.51 0.11 -14.90
N PRO A 288 -28.23 0.72 -13.93
CA PRO A 288 -27.75 1.89 -13.23
C PRO A 288 -26.35 1.64 -12.65
N VAL A 289 -25.44 2.55 -12.87
CA VAL A 289 -24.08 2.50 -12.33
C VAL A 289 -24.01 3.46 -11.15
N ASP A 290 -23.66 2.96 -9.97
CA ASP A 290 -23.34 3.81 -8.83
C ASP A 290 -21.90 4.32 -8.97
N LEU A 291 -21.75 5.58 -9.28
CA LEU A 291 -20.47 6.28 -9.39
C LEU A 291 -20.00 6.87 -8.05
N ASN A 292 -20.85 6.82 -7.01
CA ASN A 292 -20.55 7.36 -5.69
C ASN A 292 -19.83 6.38 -4.77
N ASN A 293 -19.57 5.17 -5.25
CA ASN A 293 -18.78 4.22 -4.49
C ASN A 293 -17.47 4.92 -4.12
N LYS A 294 -17.09 4.83 -2.84
CA LYS A 294 -15.88 5.46 -2.30
C LYS A 294 -14.72 5.07 -3.17
N GLY A 295 -14.37 5.93 -4.12
CA GLY A 295 -13.39 5.65 -5.15
C GLY A 295 -12.05 5.28 -4.53
N ILE A 296 -11.22 4.66 -5.32
CA ILE A 296 -9.84 4.33 -4.98
C ILE A 296 -9.10 5.65 -4.72
N LEU A 297 -9.23 6.21 -3.53
CA LEU A 297 -8.44 7.39 -3.14
C LEU A 297 -6.99 7.02 -2.84
N ASN A 298 -6.71 5.72 -2.65
CA ASN A 298 -5.37 5.17 -2.41
C ASN A 298 -5.30 3.74 -2.99
N SER A 299 -5.34 3.59 -4.28
CA SER A 299 -5.46 2.28 -4.92
C SER A 299 -4.16 1.48 -5.03
N ASN A 300 -3.04 2.10 -4.76
CA ASN A 300 -1.76 1.40 -4.63
C ASN A 300 -1.45 1.04 -3.18
N ARG A 301 -2.47 0.83 -2.36
CA ARG A 301 -2.25 0.13 -1.12
C ARG A 301 -1.87 -1.31 -1.46
N SER A 302 -0.60 -1.62 -1.31
CA SER A 302 -0.19 -3.02 -1.23
C SER A 302 -1.01 -3.64 -0.11
N ARG A 303 -1.75 -4.70 -0.43
CA ARG A 303 -2.63 -5.35 0.54
C ARG A 303 -1.97 -6.63 0.99
N SER A 304 -1.52 -6.65 2.22
CA SER A 304 -1.17 -7.87 2.91
C SER A 304 -2.36 -8.34 3.74
N LYS A 305 -2.72 -9.60 3.61
CA LYS A 305 -3.75 -10.23 4.43
C LYS A 305 -3.07 -11.02 5.53
N PHE A 306 -3.40 -10.71 6.76
CA PHE A 306 -3.02 -11.50 7.90
C PHE A 306 -4.11 -12.52 8.22
N ILE A 307 -3.78 -13.82 8.18
CA ILE A 307 -4.70 -14.88 8.54
C ILE A 307 -4.21 -15.53 9.81
N GLY A 308 -4.92 -15.33 10.91
CA GLY A 308 -4.56 -16.07 12.10
C GLY A 308 -5.15 -15.59 13.42
N SER A 309 -5.02 -16.39 14.43
CA SER A 309 -5.23 -16.00 15.82
C SER A 309 -3.95 -16.17 16.59
N ILE A 310 -3.55 -15.18 17.36
CA ILE A 310 -2.42 -15.28 18.27
C ILE A 310 -2.93 -15.90 19.54
N THR A 311 -2.42 -17.05 19.93
CA THR A 311 -2.68 -17.64 21.22
C THR A 311 -1.44 -17.62 22.11
N SER A 312 -1.64 -17.71 23.38
CA SER A 312 -0.67 -17.43 24.43
C SER A 312 0.47 -18.43 24.52
N ASN A 313 1.48 -18.06 25.28
CA ASN A 313 2.66 -18.79 25.77
C ASN A 313 2.43 -20.21 26.32
N GLN A 314 1.29 -20.83 26.11
CA GLN A 314 1.02 -22.20 26.58
C GLN A 314 0.81 -23.20 25.45
N GLY A 315 1.52 -23.02 24.36
CA GLY A 315 1.69 -24.04 23.33
C GLY A 315 0.56 -24.19 22.33
N GLU A 316 -0.29 -23.18 22.24
CA GLU A 316 -1.34 -23.21 21.26
C GLU A 316 -1.21 -22.02 20.32
N THR A 317 -0.88 -22.28 19.15
CA THR A 317 -0.57 -21.48 17.98
C THR A 317 -1.51 -20.36 17.63
N TYR A 318 -1.20 -19.40 16.90
CA TYR A 318 -1.49 -18.76 16.22
C TYR A 318 -1.78 -17.67 15.34
N GLY A 319 -1.17 -17.45 14.34
CA GLY A 319 -1.59 -16.47 13.47
C GLY A 319 -0.96 -16.48 12.12
N ASN A 320 -1.75 -16.34 11.10
CA ASN A 320 -1.28 -16.22 9.74
C ASN A 320 -1.71 -14.93 9.12
N LEU A 321 -0.80 -14.39 8.31
CA LEU A 321 -0.87 -13.08 7.77
C LEU A 321 -0.71 -13.16 6.25
N PHE A 322 -1.58 -12.57 5.49
CA PHE A 322 -1.44 -12.41 4.04
C PHE A 322 -1.37 -10.97 3.65
#